data_267dd4defa5b75863946c3becad23a3d
#
_entry.id   267dd4defa5b75863946c3becad23a3d
#
_cell.length_a   1.000
_cell.length_b   1.000
_cell.length_c   1.000
_cell.angle_alpha   90.00
_cell.angle_beta   90.00
_cell.angle_gamma   90.00
#
_symmetry.space_group_name_H-M   'P 1'
#
loop_
_entity.id
_entity.type
_entity.pdbx_description
1 polymer ?
#
loop_
_entity_poly.entity_id
_entity_poly.type
_entity_poly.pdbx_seq_one_letter_code
_entity_poly.pdbx_strand_id
1 'polypeptide(L)'
;MVDAERLEKALSQYETAISQLPISPKDKTEPSTRQLSTEEVDALEPKIMGILKIRDRIQMLLDSGSKSKEKETSLISADLWLQLALLDEAFLKHKKLVASYPKLETWRKSFAPPESAWWWYLEKPADPRDRLDWLWNGLTIAALTGNLALVTDIASRFLTGAPGVWSSFAAIAPGILTLFASGGALTTVGQQTIEKVLSSFKVKRYRWSEAKLGISGGLLLGLMGFHAALPNIATLYYRNGTDLYEDGKLSSAQTNFERALSLYPDYPEAYFRLGIIQEDLSQPELAEESYRKALEAGYIPAYNNLSRLYIVQGQVEQAVQLLNRALFNFDVEQDEPELGYALYKNLGWARLEQDRLPEAEANLQKAIFLGEDRAEAYCLFGKLLEQRGESEAALDYWNNCLNYANVYTDDMFINEASDRLDTQGVN
;
A
#
# COMPACT_ATOMS: atom_id res chain seq x y z
N MET A 1 -44.48 -43.12 39.73
CA MET A 1 -44.74 -44.27 38.82
C MET A 1 -45.18 -43.88 37.41
N VAL A 2 -46.04 -42.90 37.25
CA VAL A 2 -46.58 -42.50 35.91
C VAL A 2 -45.51 -41.96 34.98
N ASP A 3 -44.42 -41.36 35.51
CA ASP A 3 -43.34 -40.76 34.68
C ASP A 3 -42.31 -41.77 34.17
N ALA A 4 -42.04 -42.86 34.92
CA ALA A 4 -41.10 -43.92 34.50
C ALA A 4 -41.69 -44.74 33.35
N GLU A 5 -42.94 -45.16 33.40
CA GLU A 5 -43.58 -45.89 32.32
C GLU A 5 -43.71 -45.09 31.01
N ARG A 6 -43.94 -43.76 31.16
CA ARG A 6 -43.94 -42.85 29.97
C ARG A 6 -42.54 -42.70 29.38
N LEU A 7 -41.48 -42.67 30.20
CA LEU A 7 -40.11 -42.59 29.76
C LEU A 7 -39.69 -43.90 29.06
N GLU A 8 -39.98 -45.06 29.61
CA GLU A 8 -39.74 -46.36 28.99
C GLU A 8 -40.40 -46.46 27.63
N LYS A 9 -41.68 -46.05 27.53
CA LYS A 9 -42.39 -46.03 26.29
C LYS A 9 -41.75 -45.07 25.25
N ALA A 10 -41.29 -43.91 25.70
CA ALA A 10 -40.59 -42.95 24.82
C ALA A 10 -39.23 -43.49 24.36
N LEU A 11 -38.48 -44.17 25.22
CA LEU A 11 -37.21 -44.83 24.86
C LEU A 11 -37.42 -45.96 23.83
N SER A 12 -38.46 -46.79 24.00
CA SER A 12 -38.82 -47.83 23.00
C SER A 12 -39.20 -47.23 21.67
N GLN A 13 -39.96 -46.11 21.67
CA GLN A 13 -40.26 -45.38 20.43
C GLN A 13 -39.00 -44.81 19.77
N TYR A 14 -38.05 -44.29 20.56
CA TYR A 14 -36.81 -43.74 20.09
C TYR A 14 -35.93 -44.84 19.43
N GLU A 15 -35.84 -46.00 20.06
CA GLU A 15 -35.14 -47.17 19.52
C GLU A 15 -35.72 -47.59 18.17
N THR A 16 -37.07 -47.74 18.12
CA THR A 16 -37.76 -48.10 16.89
C THR A 16 -37.53 -47.06 15.78
N ALA A 17 -37.58 -45.78 16.12
CA ALA A 17 -37.37 -44.72 15.12
C ALA A 17 -35.91 -44.71 14.61
N ILE A 18 -34.92 -44.93 15.46
CA ILE A 18 -33.51 -45.01 15.05
C ILE A 18 -33.29 -46.20 14.09
N SER A 19 -33.89 -47.37 14.40
CA SER A 19 -33.76 -48.56 13.56
C SER A 19 -34.34 -48.41 12.15
N GLN A 20 -35.26 -47.47 11.97
CA GLN A 20 -35.85 -47.17 10.64
C GLN A 20 -34.99 -46.27 9.77
N LEU A 21 -33.91 -45.69 10.33
CA LEU A 21 -32.95 -44.92 9.52
C LEU A 21 -32.06 -45.87 8.68
N PRO A 22 -31.78 -45.52 7.42
CA PRO A 22 -30.86 -46.31 6.64
C PRO A 22 -29.43 -46.24 7.24
N ILE A 23 -28.79 -47.38 7.37
CA ILE A 23 -27.39 -47.48 7.78
C ILE A 23 -26.56 -46.93 6.63
N SER A 24 -25.73 -45.92 6.88
CA SER A 24 -24.77 -45.43 5.88
C SER A 24 -23.85 -46.56 5.46
N PRO A 25 -23.71 -46.86 4.17
CA PRO A 25 -22.84 -47.95 3.72
C PRO A 25 -21.42 -47.76 4.28
N LYS A 26 -20.83 -48.86 4.80
CA LYS A 26 -19.45 -48.87 5.31
C LYS A 26 -18.38 -48.77 4.23
N ASP A 27 -18.75 -48.50 2.98
CA ASP A 27 -17.84 -48.50 1.86
C ASP A 27 -16.94 -47.25 1.84
N LYS A 28 -15.64 -47.54 1.96
CA LYS A 28 -14.53 -46.57 1.99
C LYS A 28 -14.24 -45.92 0.62
N THR A 29 -15.03 -46.16 -0.41
CA THR A 29 -14.69 -45.83 -1.79
C THR A 29 -15.60 -44.87 -2.52
N GLU A 30 -16.75 -44.45 -1.94
CA GLU A 30 -17.56 -43.42 -2.56
C GLU A 30 -17.43 -42.08 -1.79
N PRO A 31 -17.22 -40.93 -2.51
CA PRO A 31 -17.18 -39.63 -1.89
C PRO A 31 -18.54 -39.33 -1.25
N SER A 32 -18.52 -38.92 0.01
CA SER A 32 -19.68 -38.63 0.89
C SER A 32 -20.58 -37.46 0.44
N THR A 33 -20.66 -37.17 -0.86
CA THR A 33 -21.36 -36.04 -1.48
C THR A 33 -22.49 -36.47 -2.41
N ARG A 34 -23.02 -37.69 -2.25
CA ARG A 34 -24.25 -38.01 -2.97
C ARG A 34 -25.35 -37.08 -2.46
N GLN A 35 -25.77 -36.11 -3.28
CA GLN A 35 -26.98 -35.35 -3.03
C GLN A 35 -28.18 -36.34 -3.04
N LEU A 36 -28.93 -36.35 -1.92
CA LEU A 36 -30.15 -37.13 -1.84
C LEU A 36 -31.09 -36.70 -2.94
N SER A 37 -31.74 -37.67 -3.63
CA SER A 37 -32.79 -37.35 -4.58
C SER A 37 -34.01 -36.72 -3.86
N THR A 38 -34.85 -36.04 -4.58
CA THR A 38 -36.06 -35.43 -4.01
C THR A 38 -36.93 -36.49 -3.33
N GLU A 39 -37.06 -37.69 -3.90
CA GLU A 39 -37.81 -38.82 -3.35
C GLU A 39 -37.15 -39.35 -2.04
N GLU A 40 -35.84 -39.43 -1.98
CA GLU A 40 -35.10 -39.81 -0.76
C GLU A 40 -35.26 -38.78 0.36
N VAL A 41 -35.22 -37.50 0.01
CA VAL A 41 -35.47 -36.41 0.98
C VAL A 41 -36.87 -36.49 1.56
N ASP A 42 -37.89 -36.68 0.74
CA ASP A 42 -39.27 -36.74 1.19
C ASP A 42 -39.55 -38.03 2.00
N ALA A 43 -38.92 -39.15 1.67
CA ALA A 43 -39.04 -40.41 2.42
C ALA A 43 -38.33 -40.34 3.82
N LEU A 44 -37.26 -39.55 3.93
CA LEU A 44 -36.50 -39.39 5.19
C LEU A 44 -37.10 -38.32 6.10
N GLU A 45 -37.86 -37.38 5.58
CA GLU A 45 -38.46 -36.28 6.32
C GLU A 45 -39.22 -36.70 7.59
N PRO A 46 -40.22 -37.60 7.50
CA PRO A 46 -40.97 -38.01 8.67
C PRO A 46 -40.12 -38.79 9.68
N LYS A 47 -39.13 -39.55 9.21
CA LYS A 47 -38.28 -40.35 10.05
C LYS A 47 -37.36 -39.49 10.90
N ILE A 48 -36.62 -38.54 10.26
CA ILE A 48 -35.67 -37.64 10.95
C ILE A 48 -36.43 -36.71 11.91
N MET A 49 -37.52 -36.08 11.42
CA MET A 49 -38.35 -35.23 12.25
C MET A 49 -38.95 -35.99 13.43
N GLY A 50 -39.40 -37.23 13.21
CA GLY A 50 -39.92 -38.10 14.26
C GLY A 50 -38.88 -38.37 15.38
N ILE A 51 -37.68 -38.70 14.99
CA ILE A 51 -36.58 -38.95 15.93
C ILE A 51 -36.28 -37.70 16.79
N LEU A 52 -36.13 -36.52 16.14
CA LEU A 52 -35.83 -35.28 16.85
C LEU A 52 -36.93 -34.93 17.84
N LYS A 53 -38.19 -35.06 17.46
CA LYS A 53 -39.35 -34.82 18.35
C LYS A 53 -39.46 -35.84 19.48
N ILE A 54 -39.15 -37.11 19.24
CA ILE A 54 -39.15 -38.12 20.31
C ILE A 54 -38.03 -37.79 21.31
N ARG A 55 -36.86 -37.38 20.85
CA ARG A 55 -35.74 -37.02 21.73
C ARG A 55 -36.07 -35.75 22.55
N ASP A 56 -36.75 -34.75 21.95
CA ASP A 56 -37.27 -33.57 22.68
C ASP A 56 -38.25 -34.01 23.80
N ARG A 57 -39.16 -34.96 23.49
CA ARG A 57 -40.12 -35.47 24.46
C ARG A 57 -39.44 -36.20 25.59
N ILE A 58 -38.39 -37.00 25.32
CA ILE A 58 -37.58 -37.65 26.35
C ILE A 58 -36.97 -36.58 27.27
N GLN A 59 -36.39 -35.52 26.69
CA GLN A 59 -35.79 -34.43 27.48
C GLN A 59 -36.82 -33.74 28.38
N MET A 60 -38.00 -33.44 27.83
CA MET A 60 -39.07 -32.84 28.63
C MET A 60 -39.52 -33.75 29.83
N LEU A 61 -39.57 -35.08 29.61
CA LEU A 61 -39.89 -36.02 30.67
C LEU A 61 -38.82 -36.05 31.77
N LEU A 62 -37.53 -35.96 31.36
CA LEU A 62 -36.40 -35.87 32.28
C LEU A 62 -36.43 -34.57 33.08
N ASP A 63 -36.69 -33.45 32.44
CA ASP A 63 -36.73 -32.13 33.07
C ASP A 63 -37.94 -31.97 34.00
N SER A 64 -39.07 -32.59 33.70
CA SER A 64 -40.26 -32.59 34.56
C SER A 64 -40.05 -33.40 35.83
N GLY A 65 -39.34 -34.54 35.75
CA GLY A 65 -38.98 -35.35 36.90
C GLY A 65 -38.04 -34.66 37.88
N SER A 66 -37.17 -33.75 37.37
CA SER A 66 -36.23 -33.02 38.22
C SER A 66 -36.82 -31.83 38.98
N LYS A 67 -38.00 -31.32 38.57
CA LYS A 67 -38.68 -30.14 39.17
C LYS A 67 -39.67 -30.49 40.28
N SER A 68 -40.01 -31.76 40.51
CA SER A 68 -40.88 -32.19 41.58
C SER A 68 -40.21 -32.05 42.96
N LYS A 69 -40.66 -31.07 43.75
CA LYS A 69 -40.14 -30.74 45.09
C LYS A 69 -40.56 -31.72 46.16
N GLU A 70 -41.25 -32.78 45.84
CA GLU A 70 -41.63 -33.83 46.81
C GLU A 70 -40.51 -34.84 46.96
N LYS A 71 -39.95 -34.90 48.14
CA LYS A 71 -38.75 -35.62 48.61
C LYS A 71 -38.94 -37.14 48.72
N GLU A 72 -39.81 -37.74 47.94
CA GLU A 72 -39.91 -39.22 47.95
C GLU A 72 -40.14 -39.76 46.53
N THR A 73 -39.07 -40.36 46.02
CA THR A 73 -39.08 -41.45 45.01
C THR A 73 -39.65 -41.19 43.61
N SER A 74 -38.92 -40.53 42.77
CA SER A 74 -38.77 -41.03 41.40
C SER A 74 -37.32 -40.79 40.92
N LEU A 75 -36.37 -41.48 41.54
CA LEU A 75 -35.07 -41.69 40.94
C LEU A 75 -35.30 -42.49 39.66
N ILE A 76 -35.21 -41.80 38.49
CA ILE A 76 -35.11 -42.49 37.19
C ILE A 76 -34.02 -43.52 37.40
N SER A 77 -34.32 -44.79 37.12
CA SER A 77 -33.37 -45.88 37.39
C SER A 77 -32.10 -45.67 36.56
N ALA A 78 -30.97 -46.06 37.12
CA ALA A 78 -29.68 -46.01 36.40
C ALA A 78 -29.75 -46.74 35.05
N ASP A 79 -30.59 -47.76 34.94
CA ASP A 79 -30.82 -48.55 33.73
C ASP A 79 -31.45 -47.71 32.62
N LEU A 80 -32.40 -46.83 32.92
CA LEU A 80 -33.02 -45.96 31.92
C LEU A 80 -32.06 -44.90 31.38
N TRP A 81 -31.19 -44.38 32.28
CA TRP A 81 -30.11 -43.50 31.84
C TRP A 81 -29.10 -44.21 30.92
N LEU A 82 -28.75 -45.44 31.26
CA LEU A 82 -27.84 -46.25 30.45
C LEU A 82 -28.50 -46.56 29.10
N GLN A 83 -29.76 -46.94 29.09
CA GLN A 83 -30.51 -47.19 27.86
C GLN A 83 -30.59 -45.94 26.98
N LEU A 84 -30.86 -44.76 27.55
CA LEU A 84 -30.85 -43.50 26.77
C LEU A 84 -29.47 -43.20 26.18
N ALA A 85 -28.39 -43.40 26.95
CA ALA A 85 -27.02 -43.17 26.47
C ALA A 85 -26.67 -44.09 25.30
N LEU A 86 -27.06 -45.38 25.38
CA LEU A 86 -26.86 -46.34 24.28
C LEU A 86 -27.66 -45.97 23.03
N LEU A 87 -28.89 -45.48 23.21
CA LEU A 87 -29.74 -45.03 22.08
C LEU A 87 -29.20 -43.72 21.46
N ASP A 88 -28.71 -42.79 22.25
CA ASP A 88 -28.06 -41.57 21.77
C ASP A 88 -26.78 -41.93 21.03
N GLU A 89 -25.99 -42.90 21.47
CA GLU A 89 -24.84 -43.43 20.73
C GLU A 89 -25.27 -44.08 19.40
N ALA A 90 -26.33 -44.87 19.39
CA ALA A 90 -26.90 -45.48 18.20
C ALA A 90 -27.37 -44.39 17.22
N PHE A 91 -28.03 -43.33 17.68
CA PHE A 91 -28.41 -42.19 16.85
C PHE A 91 -27.22 -41.46 16.28
N LEU A 92 -26.13 -41.27 17.03
CA LEU A 92 -24.89 -40.66 16.57
C LEU A 92 -24.22 -41.42 15.41
N LYS A 93 -24.46 -42.73 15.25
CA LYS A 93 -24.01 -43.48 14.06
C LYS A 93 -24.65 -42.96 12.77
N HIS A 94 -25.83 -42.34 12.86
CA HIS A 94 -26.51 -41.67 11.74
C HIS A 94 -26.24 -40.15 11.63
N LYS A 95 -25.27 -39.62 12.42
CA LYS A 95 -24.91 -38.19 12.46
C LYS A 95 -24.72 -37.58 11.08
N LYS A 96 -24.01 -38.25 10.18
CA LYS A 96 -23.73 -37.75 8.83
C LYS A 96 -25.00 -37.57 7.99
N LEU A 97 -25.92 -38.52 8.06
CA LEU A 97 -27.19 -38.47 7.36
C LEU A 97 -28.06 -37.32 7.86
N VAL A 98 -28.26 -37.23 9.17
CA VAL A 98 -29.11 -36.21 9.80
C VAL A 98 -28.54 -34.82 9.61
N ALA A 99 -27.22 -34.63 9.83
CA ALA A 99 -26.54 -33.35 9.67
C ALA A 99 -26.54 -32.82 8.24
N SER A 100 -26.57 -33.72 7.26
CA SER A 100 -26.59 -33.36 5.82
C SER A 100 -28.02 -33.17 5.29
N TYR A 101 -29.04 -33.37 6.11
CA TYR A 101 -30.44 -33.29 5.67
C TYR A 101 -30.79 -31.83 5.31
N PRO A 102 -31.31 -31.57 4.07
CA PRO A 102 -31.43 -30.20 3.55
C PRO A 102 -32.37 -29.30 4.37
N LYS A 103 -33.45 -29.87 4.94
CA LYS A 103 -34.46 -29.09 5.68
C LYS A 103 -34.13 -28.89 7.16
N LEU A 104 -33.03 -29.49 7.69
CA LEU A 104 -32.66 -29.41 9.13
C LEU A 104 -32.45 -27.96 9.60
N GLU A 105 -31.79 -27.14 8.79
CA GLU A 105 -31.55 -25.73 9.11
C GLU A 105 -32.85 -24.91 9.14
N THR A 106 -33.76 -25.18 8.22
CA THR A 106 -35.09 -24.56 8.18
C THR A 106 -35.90 -24.93 9.40
N TRP A 107 -35.83 -26.20 9.83
CA TRP A 107 -36.52 -26.66 11.04
C TRP A 107 -35.95 -26.03 12.30
N ARG A 108 -34.61 -25.88 12.41
CA ARG A 108 -33.99 -25.15 13.53
C ARG A 108 -34.50 -23.73 13.65
N LYS A 109 -34.62 -23.01 12.53
CA LYS A 109 -35.16 -21.65 12.52
C LYS A 109 -36.64 -21.59 12.92
N SER A 110 -37.43 -22.61 12.55
CA SER A 110 -38.88 -22.67 12.84
C SER A 110 -39.17 -23.11 14.26
N PHE A 111 -38.45 -24.11 14.79
CA PHE A 111 -38.70 -24.68 16.12
C PHE A 111 -37.89 -24.01 17.22
N ALA A 112 -36.82 -23.29 16.87
CA ALA A 112 -35.91 -22.62 17.79
C ALA A 112 -35.53 -23.50 19.04
N PRO A 113 -35.00 -24.74 18.83
CA PRO A 113 -34.67 -25.61 19.95
C PRO A 113 -33.56 -24.98 20.80
N PRO A 114 -33.57 -25.25 22.15
CA PRO A 114 -32.52 -24.73 23.01
C PRO A 114 -31.16 -25.26 22.63
N GLU A 115 -30.08 -24.48 22.88
CA GLU A 115 -28.69 -24.87 22.55
C GLU A 115 -28.25 -26.17 23.22
N SER A 116 -28.83 -26.50 24.35
CA SER A 116 -28.58 -27.76 25.06
C SER A 116 -29.11 -29.00 24.33
N ALA A 117 -30.02 -28.83 23.36
CA ALA A 117 -30.58 -29.92 22.56
C ALA A 117 -29.61 -30.30 21.41
N TRP A 118 -28.48 -30.91 21.78
CA TRP A 118 -27.40 -31.26 20.85
C TRP A 118 -27.84 -32.06 19.62
N TRP A 119 -28.90 -32.85 19.71
CA TRP A 119 -29.44 -33.65 18.61
C TRP A 119 -30.03 -32.82 17.47
N TRP A 120 -30.37 -31.55 17.73
CA TRP A 120 -30.72 -30.59 16.70
C TRP A 120 -29.47 -29.93 16.05
N TYR A 121 -28.33 -29.87 16.75
CA TYR A 121 -27.14 -29.11 16.35
C TYR A 121 -26.00 -30.01 15.89
N LEU A 122 -26.34 -31.19 15.30
CA LEU A 122 -25.32 -32.03 14.67
C LEU A 122 -24.59 -31.28 13.57
N GLU A 123 -23.25 -31.28 13.64
CA GLU A 123 -22.41 -30.66 12.63
C GLU A 123 -22.43 -31.49 11.33
N LYS A 124 -22.50 -30.77 10.18
CA LYS A 124 -22.27 -31.40 8.89
C LYS A 124 -20.86 -32.01 8.85
N PRO A 125 -20.71 -33.21 8.32
CA PRO A 125 -19.36 -33.74 8.08
C PRO A 125 -18.63 -32.79 7.15
N ALA A 126 -17.38 -32.44 7.47
CA ALA A 126 -16.53 -31.63 6.61
C ALA A 126 -16.37 -32.34 5.26
N ASP A 127 -16.63 -31.63 4.16
CA ASP A 127 -16.35 -32.15 2.83
C ASP A 127 -14.85 -32.39 2.74
N PRO A 128 -14.37 -33.55 2.25
CA PRO A 128 -12.94 -33.78 2.01
C PRO A 128 -12.29 -32.72 1.14
N ARG A 129 -13.08 -31.99 0.35
CA ARG A 129 -12.64 -30.88 -0.50
C ARG A 129 -12.38 -29.61 0.28
N ASP A 130 -12.99 -29.43 1.46
CA ASP A 130 -12.79 -28.28 2.35
C ASP A 130 -11.52 -28.44 3.23
N ARG A 131 -10.75 -29.54 3.02
CA ARG A 131 -9.58 -29.86 3.85
C ARG A 131 -8.50 -28.77 3.82
N LEU A 132 -8.41 -28.01 2.73
CA LEU A 132 -7.44 -26.94 2.53
C LEU A 132 -8.02 -25.54 2.79
N ASP A 133 -9.29 -25.42 3.22
CA ASP A 133 -9.94 -24.12 3.43
C ASP A 133 -9.19 -23.24 4.43
N TRP A 134 -8.58 -23.83 5.45
CA TRP A 134 -7.74 -23.10 6.40
C TRP A 134 -6.55 -22.41 5.71
N LEU A 135 -5.94 -23.07 4.73
CA LEU A 135 -4.81 -22.52 3.95
C LEU A 135 -5.29 -21.40 3.02
N TRP A 136 -6.39 -21.63 2.28
CA TRP A 136 -6.97 -20.62 1.39
C TRP A 136 -7.42 -19.39 2.15
N ASN A 137 -8.04 -19.58 3.32
CA ASN A 137 -8.44 -18.48 4.19
C ASN A 137 -7.22 -17.73 4.77
N GLY A 138 -6.17 -18.43 5.18
CA GLY A 138 -4.91 -17.82 5.64
C GLY A 138 -4.25 -16.97 4.55
N LEU A 139 -4.15 -17.49 3.33
CA LEU A 139 -3.63 -16.75 2.18
C LEU A 139 -4.51 -15.55 1.80
N THR A 140 -5.83 -15.69 1.91
CA THR A 140 -6.77 -14.58 1.69
C THR A 140 -6.56 -13.46 2.70
N ILE A 141 -6.36 -13.80 3.98
CA ILE A 141 -6.02 -12.83 5.04
C ILE A 141 -4.73 -12.08 4.69
N ALA A 142 -3.68 -12.81 4.31
CA ALA A 142 -2.40 -12.21 3.92
C ALA A 142 -2.57 -11.27 2.71
N ALA A 143 -3.31 -11.69 1.68
CA ALA A 143 -3.60 -10.87 0.50
C ALA A 143 -4.41 -9.61 0.84
N LEU A 144 -5.42 -9.70 1.73
CA LEU A 144 -6.21 -8.55 2.18
C LEU A 144 -5.37 -7.56 2.98
N THR A 145 -4.46 -8.04 3.84
CA THR A 145 -3.53 -7.19 4.59
C THR A 145 -2.59 -6.45 3.62
N GLY A 146 -2.04 -7.15 2.63
CA GLY A 146 -1.21 -6.56 1.58
C GLY A 146 -1.98 -5.52 0.75
N ASN A 147 -3.23 -5.81 0.38
CA ASN A 147 -4.09 -4.87 -0.33
C ASN A 147 -4.31 -3.58 0.46
N LEU A 148 -4.61 -3.70 1.77
CA LEU A 148 -4.82 -2.53 2.62
C LEU A 148 -3.56 -1.68 2.74
N ALA A 149 -2.39 -2.30 2.93
CA ALA A 149 -1.12 -1.61 3.00
C ALA A 149 -0.80 -0.86 1.69
N LEU A 150 -0.94 -1.52 0.53
CA LEU A 150 -0.69 -0.91 -0.78
C LEU A 150 -1.68 0.21 -1.11
N VAL A 151 -2.97 0.02 -0.83
CA VAL A 151 -3.97 1.08 -1.06
C VAL A 151 -3.68 2.29 -0.19
N THR A 152 -3.26 2.09 1.06
CA THR A 152 -2.90 3.18 1.96
C THR A 152 -1.65 3.92 1.48
N ASP A 153 -0.60 3.21 1.09
CA ASP A 153 0.62 3.81 0.53
C ASP A 153 0.34 4.58 -0.77
N ILE A 154 -0.34 3.95 -1.73
CA ILE A 154 -0.71 4.61 -2.99
C ILE A 154 -1.58 5.84 -2.72
N ALA A 155 -2.59 5.71 -1.85
CA ALA A 155 -3.49 6.80 -1.50
C ALA A 155 -2.74 8.00 -0.88
N SER A 156 -1.79 7.74 0.03
CA SER A 156 -1.00 8.79 0.66
C SER A 156 -0.20 9.61 -0.37
N ARG A 157 0.37 8.95 -1.39
CA ARG A 157 1.13 9.60 -2.46
C ARG A 157 0.28 10.53 -3.32
N PHE A 158 -0.99 10.20 -3.56
CA PHE A 158 -1.92 11.06 -4.29
C PHE A 158 -2.55 12.16 -3.43
N LEU A 159 -2.54 12.03 -2.11
CA LEU A 159 -3.07 13.04 -1.19
C LEU A 159 -2.08 14.16 -0.87
N THR A 160 -0.77 13.86 -0.88
CA THR A 160 0.30 14.84 -0.62
C THR A 160 0.54 15.80 -1.79
N GLY A 161 0.08 15.44 -3.00
CA GLY A 161 0.11 16.33 -4.16
C GLY A 161 -1.06 17.32 -4.17
N ALA A 162 -1.03 18.32 -5.07
CA ALA A 162 -2.10 19.29 -5.23
C ALA A 162 -3.45 18.62 -5.55
N PRO A 163 -4.59 19.20 -5.12
CA PRO A 163 -5.92 18.61 -5.28
C PRO A 163 -6.25 18.30 -6.75
N GLY A 164 -6.76 17.08 -7.00
CA GLY A 164 -7.15 16.60 -8.31
C GLY A 164 -8.16 15.45 -8.20
N VAL A 165 -8.65 14.96 -9.34
CA VAL A 165 -9.62 13.86 -9.39
C VAL A 165 -9.11 12.61 -8.66
N TRP A 166 -7.83 12.31 -8.80
CA TRP A 166 -7.19 11.16 -8.15
C TRP A 166 -7.05 11.31 -6.65
N SER A 167 -6.88 12.54 -6.12
CA SER A 167 -6.81 12.78 -4.67
C SER A 167 -8.14 12.49 -3.98
N SER A 168 -9.27 12.81 -4.62
CA SER A 168 -10.60 12.48 -4.11
C SER A 168 -10.81 10.97 -4.04
N PHE A 169 -10.40 10.23 -5.08
CA PHE A 169 -10.47 8.77 -5.09
C PHE A 169 -9.54 8.17 -4.03
N ALA A 170 -8.32 8.69 -3.89
CA ALA A 170 -7.35 8.25 -2.90
C ALA A 170 -7.85 8.45 -1.45
N ALA A 171 -8.60 9.52 -1.17
CA ALA A 171 -9.19 9.76 0.15
C ALA A 171 -10.26 8.72 0.53
N ILE A 172 -10.98 8.19 -0.44
CA ILE A 172 -12.13 7.30 -0.23
C ILE A 172 -11.72 5.81 -0.27
N ALA A 173 -10.76 5.44 -1.12
CA ALA A 173 -10.39 4.05 -1.38
C ALA A 173 -9.97 3.25 -0.13
N PRO A 174 -9.13 3.77 0.79
CA PRO A 174 -8.79 3.05 2.03
C PRO A 174 -10.02 2.81 2.92
N GLY A 175 -10.92 3.78 3.01
CA GLY A 175 -12.16 3.67 3.78
C GLY A 175 -13.09 2.57 3.22
N ILE A 176 -13.26 2.50 1.91
CA ILE A 176 -14.03 1.44 1.26
C ILE A 176 -13.39 0.08 1.55
N LEU A 177 -12.09 -0.06 1.36
CA LEU A 177 -11.42 -1.34 1.61
C LEU A 177 -11.52 -1.76 3.08
N THR A 178 -11.46 -0.82 4.02
CA THR A 178 -11.64 -1.08 5.45
C THR A 178 -13.06 -1.55 5.80
N LEU A 179 -14.09 -1.09 5.08
CA LEU A 179 -15.46 -1.60 5.23
C LEU A 179 -15.57 -3.08 4.85
N PHE A 180 -14.80 -3.54 3.86
CA PHE A 180 -14.81 -4.93 3.43
C PHE A 180 -13.85 -5.82 4.22
N ALA A 181 -12.72 -5.29 4.67
CA ALA A 181 -11.68 -6.03 5.38
C ALA A 181 -11.16 -5.21 6.57
N SER A 182 -11.15 -5.82 7.75
CA SER A 182 -10.63 -5.22 8.98
C SER A 182 -9.70 -6.21 9.68
N GLY A 183 -8.52 -5.74 10.09
CA GLY A 183 -7.54 -6.57 10.78
C GLY A 183 -7.05 -7.79 9.97
N GLY A 184 -7.05 -7.71 8.63
CA GLY A 184 -6.67 -8.81 7.74
C GLY A 184 -7.77 -9.84 7.48
N ALA A 185 -8.98 -9.68 8.06
CA ALA A 185 -10.13 -10.55 7.83
C ALA A 185 -11.27 -9.79 7.14
N LEU A 186 -12.08 -10.52 6.36
CA LEU A 186 -13.32 -9.95 5.83
C LEU A 186 -14.29 -9.64 6.96
N THR A 187 -14.83 -8.41 6.96
CA THR A 187 -15.92 -8.03 7.86
C THR A 187 -17.18 -8.83 7.53
N THR A 188 -18.18 -8.84 8.44
CA THR A 188 -19.47 -9.49 8.17
C THR A 188 -20.14 -8.92 6.92
N VAL A 189 -20.03 -7.61 6.68
CA VAL A 189 -20.51 -6.94 5.47
C VAL A 189 -19.74 -7.40 4.24
N GLY A 190 -18.40 -7.45 4.33
CA GLY A 190 -17.53 -7.94 3.27
C GLY A 190 -17.83 -9.39 2.90
N GLN A 191 -18.00 -10.26 3.88
CA GLN A 191 -18.35 -11.67 3.67
C GLN A 191 -19.69 -11.81 2.96
N GLN A 192 -20.75 -11.16 3.45
CA GLN A 192 -22.08 -11.23 2.85
C GLN A 192 -22.09 -10.71 1.42
N THR A 193 -21.37 -9.63 1.14
CA THR A 193 -21.28 -9.05 -0.19
C THR A 193 -20.58 -10.00 -1.17
N ILE A 194 -19.43 -10.55 -0.79
CA ILE A 194 -18.70 -11.51 -1.63
C ILE A 194 -19.52 -12.78 -1.84
N GLU A 195 -20.17 -13.31 -0.82
CA GLU A 195 -21.03 -14.49 -0.92
C GLU A 195 -22.22 -14.23 -1.86
N LYS A 196 -22.83 -13.05 -1.82
CA LYS A 196 -23.88 -12.65 -2.73
C LYS A 196 -23.38 -12.57 -4.18
N VAL A 197 -22.20 -12.01 -4.40
CA VAL A 197 -21.55 -11.94 -5.71
C VAL A 197 -21.23 -13.35 -6.22
N LEU A 198 -20.58 -14.19 -5.42
CA LEU A 198 -20.23 -15.55 -5.81
C LEU A 198 -21.46 -16.41 -6.12
N SER A 199 -22.56 -16.23 -5.36
CA SER A 199 -23.84 -16.91 -5.63
C SER A 199 -24.48 -16.43 -6.94
N SER A 200 -24.39 -15.15 -7.26
CA SER A 200 -24.86 -14.56 -8.53
C SER A 200 -24.11 -15.17 -9.73
N PHE A 201 -22.82 -15.41 -9.61
CA PHE A 201 -22.01 -16.11 -10.62
C PHE A 201 -22.14 -17.63 -10.57
N LYS A 202 -23.07 -18.19 -9.77
CA LYS A 202 -23.30 -19.64 -9.60
C LYS A 202 -22.05 -20.42 -9.20
N VAL A 203 -21.12 -19.79 -8.48
CA VAL A 203 -19.94 -20.47 -7.95
C VAL A 203 -20.36 -21.45 -6.88
N LYS A 204 -19.95 -22.71 -6.99
CA LYS A 204 -20.29 -23.77 -6.01
C LYS A 204 -19.65 -23.45 -4.65
N ARG A 205 -20.34 -23.69 -3.54
CA ARG A 205 -19.90 -23.32 -2.17
C ARG A 205 -18.53 -23.84 -1.79
N TYR A 206 -18.19 -25.06 -2.18
CA TYR A 206 -16.90 -25.66 -1.89
C TYR A 206 -15.70 -24.98 -2.58
N ARG A 207 -15.95 -24.06 -3.54
CA ARG A 207 -14.93 -23.24 -4.22
C ARG A 207 -14.87 -21.80 -3.73
N TRP A 208 -15.61 -21.47 -2.68
CA TRP A 208 -15.69 -20.08 -2.23
C TRP A 208 -14.39 -19.60 -1.61
N SER A 209 -13.66 -20.48 -0.90
CA SER A 209 -12.38 -20.14 -0.28
C SER A 209 -11.33 -19.81 -1.35
N GLU A 210 -11.23 -20.63 -2.41
CA GLU A 210 -10.35 -20.38 -3.55
C GLU A 210 -10.78 -19.12 -4.33
N ALA A 211 -12.08 -18.91 -4.53
CA ALA A 211 -12.59 -17.73 -5.23
C ALA A 211 -12.31 -16.44 -4.46
N LYS A 212 -12.43 -16.43 -3.13
CA LYS A 212 -12.06 -15.30 -2.26
C LYS A 212 -10.57 -14.98 -2.40
N LEU A 213 -9.71 -16.00 -2.37
CA LEU A 213 -8.27 -15.82 -2.61
C LEU A 213 -8.00 -15.31 -4.02
N GLY A 214 -8.68 -15.85 -5.04
CA GLY A 214 -8.54 -15.40 -6.43
C GLY A 214 -8.86 -13.92 -6.61
N ILE A 215 -9.94 -13.42 -5.98
CA ILE A 215 -10.33 -12.01 -6.02
C ILE A 215 -9.34 -11.14 -5.26
N SER A 216 -9.01 -11.50 -4.01
CA SER A 216 -8.08 -10.70 -3.18
C SER A 216 -6.64 -10.73 -3.71
N GLY A 217 -6.19 -11.88 -4.22
CA GLY A 217 -4.88 -12.03 -4.85
C GLY A 217 -4.79 -11.31 -6.20
N GLY A 218 -5.85 -11.36 -7.01
CA GLY A 218 -5.92 -10.59 -8.26
C GLY A 218 -5.87 -9.09 -8.01
N LEU A 219 -6.59 -8.60 -6.99
CA LEU A 219 -6.51 -7.20 -6.57
C LEU A 219 -5.10 -6.84 -6.10
N LEU A 220 -4.46 -7.71 -5.29
CA LEU A 220 -3.09 -7.51 -4.82
C LEU A 220 -2.11 -7.37 -5.99
N LEU A 221 -2.18 -8.27 -6.95
CA LEU A 221 -1.32 -8.21 -8.15
C LEU A 221 -1.58 -6.95 -8.97
N GLY A 222 -2.84 -6.55 -9.12
CA GLY A 222 -3.21 -5.30 -9.78
C GLY A 222 -2.64 -4.07 -9.08
N LEU A 223 -2.76 -4.01 -7.74
CA LEU A 223 -2.20 -2.92 -6.94
C LEU A 223 -0.66 -2.90 -6.97
N MET A 224 0.00 -4.07 -6.92
CA MET A 224 1.45 -4.16 -7.08
C MET A 224 1.90 -3.67 -8.46
N GLY A 225 1.18 -4.07 -9.52
CA GLY A 225 1.44 -3.57 -10.88
C GLY A 225 1.25 -2.05 -10.98
N PHE A 226 0.20 -1.52 -10.38
CA PHE A 226 -0.03 -0.07 -10.35
C PHE A 226 1.04 0.66 -9.53
N HIS A 227 1.42 0.14 -8.36
CA HIS A 227 2.51 0.69 -7.56
C HIS A 227 3.85 0.70 -8.33
N ALA A 228 4.17 -0.39 -9.03
CA ALA A 228 5.35 -0.46 -9.90
C ALA A 228 5.30 0.51 -11.08
N ALA A 229 4.12 0.98 -11.48
CA ALA A 229 3.95 1.97 -12.55
C ALA A 229 4.04 3.43 -12.05
N LEU A 230 4.02 3.69 -10.74
CA LEU A 230 4.08 5.06 -10.18
C LEU A 230 5.30 5.87 -10.67
N PRO A 231 6.52 5.33 -10.80
CA PRO A 231 7.65 6.07 -11.36
C PRO A 231 7.41 6.55 -12.80
N ASN A 232 6.74 5.74 -13.62
CA ASN A 232 6.39 6.13 -14.99
C ASN A 232 5.36 7.27 -15.00
N ILE A 233 4.40 7.24 -14.08
CA ILE A 233 3.44 8.33 -13.91
C ILE A 233 4.16 9.60 -13.41
N ALA A 234 5.09 9.47 -12.47
CA ALA A 234 5.93 10.56 -12.00
C ALA A 234 6.72 11.22 -13.16
N THR A 235 7.26 10.41 -14.06
CA THR A 235 7.97 10.93 -15.25
C THR A 235 7.07 11.76 -16.17
N LEU A 236 5.77 11.43 -16.28
CA LEU A 236 4.81 12.26 -17.03
C LEU A 236 4.62 13.63 -16.37
N TYR A 237 4.45 13.66 -15.04
CA TYR A 237 4.38 14.93 -14.30
C TYR A 237 5.68 15.73 -14.41
N TYR A 238 6.84 15.06 -14.34
CA TYR A 238 8.14 15.70 -14.52
C TYR A 238 8.24 16.40 -15.90
N ARG A 239 7.90 15.69 -16.99
CA ARG A 239 7.93 16.26 -18.35
C ARG A 239 6.97 17.45 -18.47
N ASN A 240 5.72 17.29 -18.01
CA ASN A 240 4.77 18.39 -18.00
C ASN A 240 5.26 19.58 -17.18
N GLY A 241 5.96 19.33 -16.06
CA GLY A 241 6.59 20.37 -15.26
C GLY A 241 7.70 21.10 -16.03
N THR A 242 8.51 20.37 -16.79
CA THR A 242 9.56 20.95 -17.64
C THR A 242 8.96 21.84 -18.74
N ASP A 243 7.94 21.34 -19.45
CA ASP A 243 7.27 22.12 -20.51
C ASP A 243 6.64 23.43 -19.95
N LEU A 244 6.03 23.34 -18.76
CA LEU A 244 5.44 24.49 -18.08
C LEU A 244 6.50 25.51 -17.61
N TYR A 245 7.68 25.01 -17.21
CA TYR A 245 8.80 25.87 -16.84
C TYR A 245 9.32 26.64 -18.05
N GLU A 246 9.49 25.97 -19.18
CA GLU A 246 9.89 26.59 -20.44
C GLU A 246 8.87 27.62 -20.94
N ASP A 247 7.58 27.40 -20.67
CA ASP A 247 6.49 28.38 -20.93
C ASP A 247 6.47 29.56 -19.92
N GLY A 248 7.35 29.58 -18.91
CA GLY A 248 7.37 30.61 -17.84
C GLY A 248 6.27 30.48 -16.78
N LYS A 249 5.56 29.34 -16.76
CA LYS A 249 4.44 29.08 -15.82
C LYS A 249 4.96 28.44 -14.51
N LEU A 250 5.80 29.20 -13.78
CA LEU A 250 6.58 28.69 -12.64
C LEU A 250 5.75 27.96 -11.58
N SER A 251 4.64 28.53 -11.09
CA SER A 251 3.81 27.91 -10.06
C SER A 251 3.16 26.60 -10.52
N SER A 252 2.79 26.52 -11.80
CA SER A 252 2.25 25.28 -12.39
C SER A 252 3.33 24.21 -12.57
N ALA A 253 4.54 24.61 -12.96
CA ALA A 253 5.69 23.74 -13.05
C ALA A 253 6.06 23.17 -11.67
N GLN A 254 6.15 24.04 -10.64
CA GLN A 254 6.37 23.63 -9.24
C GLN A 254 5.39 22.54 -8.81
N THR A 255 4.08 22.80 -9.02
CA THR A 255 3.04 21.82 -8.68
C THR A 255 3.24 20.46 -9.38
N ASN A 256 3.69 20.45 -10.62
CA ASN A 256 3.93 19.21 -11.37
C ASN A 256 5.18 18.46 -10.86
N PHE A 257 6.25 19.16 -10.50
CA PHE A 257 7.42 18.51 -9.86
C PHE A 257 7.10 17.97 -8.48
N GLU A 258 6.34 18.69 -7.66
CA GLU A 258 5.86 18.21 -6.36
C GLU A 258 4.99 16.95 -6.50
N ARG A 259 4.13 16.88 -7.52
CA ARG A 259 3.37 15.66 -7.85
C ARG A 259 4.26 14.51 -8.30
N ALA A 260 5.25 14.79 -9.14
CA ALA A 260 6.22 13.78 -9.53
C ALA A 260 6.93 13.18 -8.30
N LEU A 261 7.38 14.04 -7.38
CA LEU A 261 8.05 13.64 -6.14
C LEU A 261 7.13 12.92 -5.15
N SER A 262 5.85 13.27 -5.09
CA SER A 262 4.89 12.54 -4.27
C SER A 262 4.68 11.10 -4.73
N LEU A 263 4.72 10.85 -6.04
CA LEU A 263 4.57 9.52 -6.63
C LEU A 263 5.88 8.73 -6.62
N TYR A 264 6.99 9.40 -6.82
CA TYR A 264 8.34 8.81 -6.83
C TYR A 264 9.30 9.70 -6.03
N PRO A 265 9.44 9.48 -4.70
CA PRO A 265 10.29 10.30 -3.84
C PRO A 265 11.78 10.24 -4.17
N ASP A 266 12.26 9.14 -4.77
CA ASP A 266 13.65 8.96 -5.18
C ASP A 266 13.89 9.45 -6.62
N TYR A 267 13.46 10.70 -6.93
CA TYR A 267 13.58 11.31 -8.26
C TYR A 267 14.49 12.56 -8.19
N PRO A 268 15.82 12.39 -8.28
CA PRO A 268 16.77 13.48 -8.03
C PRO A 268 16.65 14.63 -9.03
N GLU A 269 16.37 14.35 -10.32
CA GLU A 269 16.18 15.39 -11.32
C GLU A 269 14.96 16.28 -11.02
N ALA A 270 13.91 15.70 -10.45
CA ALA A 270 12.72 16.46 -10.06
C ALA A 270 13.01 17.38 -8.88
N TYR A 271 13.78 16.92 -7.90
CA TYR A 271 14.25 17.79 -6.80
C TYR A 271 15.13 18.91 -7.32
N PHE A 272 16.05 18.62 -8.23
CA PHE A 272 16.92 19.62 -8.82
C PHE A 272 16.13 20.70 -9.56
N ARG A 273 15.16 20.30 -10.42
CA ARG A 273 14.28 21.24 -11.11
C ARG A 273 13.40 22.04 -10.17
N LEU A 274 12.90 21.41 -9.10
CA LEU A 274 12.14 22.08 -8.06
C LEU A 274 12.98 23.18 -7.39
N GLY A 275 14.26 22.88 -7.08
CA GLY A 275 15.19 23.86 -6.53
C GLY A 275 15.41 25.07 -7.43
N ILE A 276 15.55 24.87 -8.75
CA ILE A 276 15.67 25.98 -9.73
C ILE A 276 14.42 26.87 -9.68
N ILE A 277 13.22 26.27 -9.74
CA ILE A 277 11.96 27.05 -9.71
C ILE A 277 11.82 27.82 -8.39
N GLN A 278 12.23 27.24 -7.29
CA GLN A 278 12.19 27.89 -5.97
C GLN A 278 13.15 29.08 -5.89
N GLU A 279 14.31 29.00 -6.54
CA GLU A 279 15.17 30.19 -6.70
C GLU A 279 14.48 31.28 -7.55
N ASP A 280 13.89 30.90 -8.69
CA ASP A 280 13.18 31.83 -9.58
C ASP A 280 11.96 32.48 -8.87
N LEU A 281 11.36 31.78 -7.94
CA LEU A 281 10.29 32.29 -7.09
C LEU A 281 10.80 33.04 -5.83
N SER A 282 12.10 33.27 -5.72
CA SER A 282 12.76 33.93 -4.58
C SER A 282 12.52 33.21 -3.26
N GLN A 283 12.60 31.87 -3.25
CA GLN A 283 12.43 30.98 -2.10
C GLN A 283 13.74 30.18 -1.82
N PRO A 284 14.84 30.87 -1.46
CA PRO A 284 16.17 30.26 -1.40
C PRO A 284 16.30 29.15 -0.35
N GLU A 285 15.55 29.22 0.77
CA GLU A 285 15.57 28.17 1.80
C GLU A 285 14.95 26.86 1.29
N LEU A 286 13.87 26.94 0.51
CA LEU A 286 13.24 25.79 -0.11
C LEU A 286 14.12 25.22 -1.23
N ALA A 287 14.76 26.10 -2.01
CA ALA A 287 15.70 25.69 -3.05
C ALA A 287 16.89 24.90 -2.45
N GLU A 288 17.45 25.38 -1.33
CA GLU A 288 18.50 24.68 -0.61
C GLU A 288 18.07 23.25 -0.20
N GLU A 289 16.87 23.12 0.38
CA GLU A 289 16.32 21.80 0.77
C GLU A 289 16.18 20.87 -0.45
N SER A 290 15.66 21.39 -1.55
CA SER A 290 15.45 20.64 -2.77
C SER A 290 16.78 20.19 -3.40
N TYR A 291 17.77 21.08 -3.49
CA TYR A 291 19.10 20.70 -3.97
C TYR A 291 19.79 19.68 -3.07
N ARG A 292 19.65 19.79 -1.74
CA ARG A 292 20.18 18.79 -0.80
C ARG A 292 19.57 17.42 -1.04
N LYS A 293 18.25 17.34 -1.24
CA LYS A 293 17.58 16.06 -1.58
C LYS A 293 18.08 15.47 -2.90
N ALA A 294 18.28 16.32 -3.91
CA ALA A 294 18.89 15.89 -5.17
C ALA A 294 20.29 15.31 -4.96
N LEU A 295 21.11 15.93 -4.11
CA LEU A 295 22.45 15.45 -3.78
C LEU A 295 22.44 14.14 -3.00
N GLU A 296 21.56 13.99 -2.03
CA GLU A 296 21.38 12.75 -1.26
C GLU A 296 21.04 11.56 -2.17
N ALA A 297 20.29 11.82 -3.24
CA ALA A 297 19.98 10.85 -4.28
C ALA A 297 21.06 10.74 -5.38
N GLY A 298 22.21 11.41 -5.22
CA GLY A 298 23.39 11.27 -6.10
C GLY A 298 23.40 12.15 -7.35
N TYR A 299 22.56 13.18 -7.43
CA TYR A 299 22.48 14.06 -8.62
C TYR A 299 23.57 15.13 -8.61
N ILE A 300 24.61 14.89 -9.41
CA ILE A 300 25.83 15.72 -9.43
C ILE A 300 25.58 17.20 -9.80
N PRO A 301 24.72 17.55 -10.77
CA PRO A 301 24.48 18.96 -11.13
C PRO A 301 24.00 19.83 -9.96
N ALA A 302 23.39 19.22 -8.92
CA ALA A 302 22.94 19.96 -7.74
C ALA A 302 24.10 20.54 -6.91
N TYR A 303 25.33 19.99 -7.02
CA TYR A 303 26.52 20.59 -6.40
C TYR A 303 26.77 22.01 -6.91
N ASN A 304 26.61 22.22 -8.23
CA ASN A 304 26.81 23.53 -8.84
C ASN A 304 25.84 24.57 -8.29
N ASN A 305 24.54 24.29 -8.33
CA ASN A 305 23.51 25.24 -7.96
C ASN A 305 23.50 25.50 -6.45
N LEU A 306 23.65 24.46 -5.63
CA LEU A 306 23.71 24.63 -4.17
C LEU A 306 24.95 25.41 -3.75
N SER A 307 26.12 25.16 -4.36
CA SER A 307 27.31 25.93 -4.05
C SER A 307 27.19 27.40 -4.46
N ARG A 308 26.62 27.68 -5.64
CA ARG A 308 26.30 29.04 -6.07
C ARG A 308 25.36 29.73 -5.08
N LEU A 309 24.30 29.06 -4.65
CA LEU A 309 23.38 29.58 -3.66
C LEU A 309 24.08 29.93 -2.34
N TYR A 310 25.00 29.08 -1.86
CA TYR A 310 25.80 29.36 -0.68
C TYR A 310 26.73 30.55 -0.85
N ILE A 311 27.37 30.73 -2.03
CA ILE A 311 28.22 31.90 -2.26
C ILE A 311 27.39 33.18 -2.20
N VAL A 312 26.22 33.20 -2.87
CA VAL A 312 25.30 34.35 -2.86
C VAL A 312 24.79 34.69 -1.45
N GLN A 313 24.59 33.68 -0.63
CA GLN A 313 24.19 33.84 0.79
C GLN A 313 25.34 34.19 1.74
N GLY A 314 26.58 34.29 1.23
CA GLY A 314 27.76 34.54 2.04
C GLY A 314 28.27 33.33 2.85
N GLN A 315 27.73 32.13 2.56
CA GLN A 315 28.15 30.88 3.24
C GLN A 315 29.32 30.22 2.47
N VAL A 316 30.36 30.99 2.25
CA VAL A 316 31.49 30.67 1.33
C VAL A 316 32.23 29.40 1.69
N GLU A 317 32.42 29.15 3.01
CA GLU A 317 33.12 27.94 3.50
C GLU A 317 32.35 26.66 3.15
N GLN A 318 31.04 26.71 3.24
CA GLN A 318 30.16 25.58 2.89
C GLN A 318 30.18 25.32 1.36
N ALA A 319 30.16 26.38 0.55
CA ALA A 319 30.30 26.29 -0.88
C ALA A 319 31.62 25.61 -1.28
N VAL A 320 32.76 26.03 -0.68
CA VAL A 320 34.08 25.46 -0.96
C VAL A 320 34.13 23.97 -0.60
N GLN A 321 33.61 23.60 0.58
CA GLN A 321 33.55 22.18 0.97
C GLN A 321 32.76 21.33 -0.01
N LEU A 322 31.62 21.84 -0.45
CA LEU A 322 30.73 21.17 -1.36
C LEU A 322 31.39 20.99 -2.76
N LEU A 323 31.98 22.06 -3.28
CA LEU A 323 32.68 22.06 -4.58
C LEU A 323 33.91 21.13 -4.58
N ASN A 324 34.75 21.18 -3.53
CA ASN A 324 35.86 20.27 -3.42
C ASN A 324 35.41 18.80 -3.35
N ARG A 325 34.31 18.52 -2.65
CA ARG A 325 33.74 17.16 -2.61
C ARG A 325 33.28 16.70 -3.99
N ALA A 326 32.64 17.57 -4.77
CA ALA A 326 32.23 17.25 -6.13
C ALA A 326 33.45 16.94 -7.01
N LEU A 327 34.43 17.86 -7.04
CA LEU A 327 35.64 17.70 -7.89
C LEU A 327 36.52 16.52 -7.47
N PHE A 328 36.49 16.10 -6.18
CA PHE A 328 37.22 14.93 -5.72
C PHE A 328 36.56 13.61 -6.12
N ASN A 329 35.22 13.57 -6.11
CA ASN A 329 34.47 12.33 -6.34
C ASN A 329 34.17 12.04 -7.81
N PHE A 330 34.25 13.05 -8.67
CA PHE A 330 33.85 12.95 -10.08
C PHE A 330 34.94 13.48 -10.99
N ASP A 331 35.24 12.76 -12.07
CA ASP A 331 36.14 13.20 -13.14
C ASP A 331 35.35 14.07 -14.14
N VAL A 332 34.99 15.28 -13.65
CA VAL A 332 34.17 16.23 -14.45
C VAL A 332 34.88 16.79 -15.68
N GLU A 333 36.21 16.63 -15.77
CA GLU A 333 36.98 17.14 -16.92
C GLU A 333 36.84 16.23 -18.13
N GLN A 334 36.73 14.93 -17.92
CA GLN A 334 36.61 13.95 -19.00
C GLN A 334 35.16 13.59 -19.32
N ASP A 335 34.35 13.42 -18.26
CA ASP A 335 32.99 12.89 -18.42
C ASP A 335 31.96 13.99 -18.68
N GLU A 336 32.11 15.17 -18.02
CA GLU A 336 31.14 16.27 -18.12
C GLU A 336 31.81 17.64 -18.08
N PRO A 337 32.48 18.09 -19.18
CA PRO A 337 33.23 19.34 -19.19
C PRO A 337 32.39 20.60 -18.92
N GLU A 338 31.08 20.58 -19.25
CA GLU A 338 30.18 21.68 -18.94
C GLU A 338 29.93 21.82 -17.44
N LEU A 339 29.77 20.70 -16.73
CA LEU A 339 29.66 20.70 -15.29
C LEU A 339 31.00 21.05 -14.64
N GLY A 340 32.12 20.56 -15.22
CA GLY A 340 33.48 20.92 -14.82
C GLY A 340 33.70 22.43 -14.86
N TYR A 341 33.33 23.09 -15.97
CA TYR A 341 33.34 24.55 -16.07
C TYR A 341 32.60 25.19 -14.90
N ALA A 342 31.36 24.77 -14.64
CA ALA A 342 30.50 25.38 -13.62
C ALA A 342 31.05 25.20 -12.21
N LEU A 343 31.60 24.04 -11.88
CA LEU A 343 32.19 23.75 -10.57
C LEU A 343 33.49 24.54 -10.34
N TYR A 344 34.40 24.57 -11.33
CA TYR A 344 35.65 25.35 -11.24
C TYR A 344 35.38 26.85 -11.19
N LYS A 345 34.42 27.35 -11.99
CA LYS A 345 33.98 28.74 -11.95
C LYS A 345 33.48 29.13 -10.54
N ASN A 346 32.58 28.33 -9.96
CA ASN A 346 32.05 28.60 -8.63
C ASN A 346 33.13 28.46 -7.54
N LEU A 347 34.05 27.50 -7.68
CA LEU A 347 35.16 27.39 -6.73
C LEU A 347 36.11 28.59 -6.82
N GLY A 348 36.37 29.08 -8.05
CA GLY A 348 37.11 30.32 -8.28
C GLY A 348 36.42 31.53 -7.64
N TRP A 349 35.10 31.66 -7.83
CA TRP A 349 34.28 32.69 -7.19
C TRP A 349 34.35 32.59 -5.65
N ALA A 350 34.12 31.42 -5.08
CA ALA A 350 34.21 31.24 -3.62
C ALA A 350 35.60 31.56 -3.07
N ARG A 351 36.70 31.26 -3.79
CA ARG A 351 38.04 31.63 -3.38
C ARG A 351 38.30 33.12 -3.48
N LEU A 352 37.71 33.77 -4.46
CA LEU A 352 37.74 35.24 -4.60
C LEU A 352 37.07 35.94 -3.42
N GLU A 353 35.88 35.46 -3.03
CA GLU A 353 35.18 35.97 -1.82
C GLU A 353 35.95 35.71 -0.50
N GLN A 354 36.86 34.73 -0.46
CA GLN A 354 37.75 34.45 0.65
C GLN A 354 39.06 35.27 0.59
N ASP A 355 39.27 36.16 -0.41
CA ASP A 355 40.50 36.85 -0.70
C ASP A 355 41.72 35.91 -0.95
N ARG A 356 41.42 34.68 -1.42
CA ARG A 356 42.42 33.67 -1.78
C ARG A 356 42.75 33.76 -3.26
N LEU A 357 43.33 34.88 -3.67
CA LEU A 357 43.54 35.25 -5.08
C LEU A 357 44.34 34.22 -5.91
N PRO A 358 45.43 33.59 -5.42
CA PRO A 358 46.12 32.58 -6.21
C PRO A 358 45.26 31.31 -6.52
N GLU A 359 44.47 30.87 -5.55
CA GLU A 359 43.57 29.72 -5.76
C GLU A 359 42.37 30.09 -6.62
N ALA A 360 41.85 31.31 -6.50
CA ALA A 360 40.83 31.83 -7.38
C ALA A 360 41.31 31.84 -8.83
N GLU A 361 42.50 32.37 -9.09
CA GLU A 361 43.12 32.42 -10.42
C GLU A 361 43.22 31.01 -11.06
N ALA A 362 43.81 30.06 -10.31
CA ALA A 362 43.98 28.69 -10.80
C ALA A 362 42.63 28.04 -11.20
N ASN A 363 41.57 28.22 -10.38
CA ASN A 363 40.28 27.66 -10.64
C ASN A 363 39.56 28.36 -11.81
N LEU A 364 39.64 29.69 -11.92
CA LEU A 364 39.05 30.44 -13.01
C LEU A 364 39.75 30.17 -14.34
N GLN A 365 41.07 30.00 -14.36
CA GLN A 365 41.81 29.58 -15.55
C GLN A 365 41.33 28.20 -16.03
N LYS A 366 41.12 27.28 -15.08
CA LYS A 366 40.60 25.95 -15.39
C LYS A 366 39.18 26.03 -15.95
N ALA A 367 38.34 26.88 -15.38
CA ALA A 367 36.99 27.12 -15.90
C ALA A 367 37.05 27.67 -17.35
N ILE A 368 37.86 28.70 -17.60
CA ILE A 368 38.02 29.27 -18.94
C ILE A 368 38.51 28.20 -19.93
N PHE A 369 39.44 27.35 -19.53
CA PHE A 369 39.92 26.26 -20.39
C PHE A 369 38.83 25.24 -20.75
N LEU A 370 37.89 24.99 -19.87
CA LEU A 370 36.77 24.07 -20.08
C LEU A 370 35.59 24.71 -20.84
N GLY A 371 35.52 26.04 -20.87
CA GLY A 371 34.46 26.79 -21.55
C GLY A 371 34.95 28.17 -22.01
N GLU A 372 35.72 28.18 -23.09
CA GLU A 372 36.39 29.38 -23.64
C GLU A 372 35.41 30.46 -24.12
N ASP A 373 34.18 30.09 -24.43
CA ASP A 373 33.11 30.96 -24.94
C ASP A 373 32.06 31.32 -23.90
N ARG A 374 32.36 31.11 -22.59
CA ARG A 374 31.42 31.35 -21.50
C ARG A 374 31.81 32.57 -20.66
N ALA A 375 30.88 33.50 -20.54
CA ALA A 375 31.08 34.85 -19.98
C ALA A 375 31.54 34.86 -18.51
N GLU A 376 30.86 34.09 -17.64
CA GLU A 376 30.93 34.30 -16.19
C GLU A 376 32.34 34.11 -15.60
N ALA A 377 33.12 33.18 -16.15
CA ALA A 377 34.50 32.97 -15.71
C ALA A 377 35.41 34.16 -16.06
N TYR A 378 35.17 34.81 -17.18
CA TYR A 378 35.90 36.03 -17.56
C TYR A 378 35.52 37.20 -16.64
N CYS A 379 34.24 37.38 -16.33
CA CYS A 379 33.77 38.40 -15.38
C CYS A 379 34.42 38.26 -14.02
N LEU A 380 34.44 37.03 -13.50
CA LEU A 380 35.13 36.75 -12.21
C LEU A 380 36.65 36.96 -12.29
N PHE A 381 37.26 36.67 -13.41
CA PHE A 381 38.71 36.92 -13.62
C PHE A 381 39.02 38.42 -13.70
N GLY A 382 38.15 39.22 -14.36
CA GLY A 382 38.24 40.68 -14.32
C GLY A 382 38.19 41.22 -12.87
N LYS A 383 37.24 40.74 -12.06
CA LYS A 383 37.11 41.08 -10.66
C LYS A 383 38.37 40.68 -9.83
N LEU A 384 38.96 39.51 -10.11
CA LEU A 384 40.21 39.06 -9.48
C LEU A 384 41.35 40.02 -9.76
N LEU A 385 41.54 40.44 -11.04
CA LEU A 385 42.61 41.37 -11.47
C LEU A 385 42.44 42.76 -10.82
N GLU A 386 41.22 43.25 -10.70
CA GLU A 386 40.94 44.51 -9.96
C GLU A 386 41.31 44.38 -8.47
N GLN A 387 40.98 43.29 -7.80
CA GLN A 387 41.38 43.09 -6.40
C GLN A 387 42.86 42.99 -6.22
N ARG A 388 43.58 42.57 -7.27
CA ARG A 388 45.05 42.53 -7.31
C ARG A 388 45.68 43.90 -7.64
N GLY A 389 44.88 44.88 -8.02
CA GLY A 389 45.34 46.20 -8.47
C GLY A 389 45.77 46.26 -9.92
N GLU A 390 45.47 45.26 -10.74
CA GLU A 390 45.86 45.13 -12.15
C GLU A 390 44.69 45.61 -13.06
N SER A 391 44.17 46.82 -12.80
CA SER A 391 42.93 47.32 -13.42
C SER A 391 43.04 47.44 -14.97
N GLU A 392 44.20 47.69 -15.53
CA GLU A 392 44.39 47.74 -17.00
C GLU A 392 44.20 46.36 -17.64
N ALA A 393 44.77 45.31 -17.03
CA ALA A 393 44.57 43.94 -17.50
C ALA A 393 43.15 43.43 -17.26
N ALA A 394 42.44 43.93 -16.28
CA ALA A 394 41.04 43.59 -15.98
C ALA A 394 40.10 43.99 -17.13
N LEU A 395 40.39 45.08 -17.86
CA LEU A 395 39.54 45.56 -18.95
C LEU A 395 39.36 44.53 -20.08
N ASP A 396 40.42 43.81 -20.43
CA ASP A 396 40.32 42.77 -21.45
C ASP A 396 39.39 41.63 -21.03
N TYR A 397 39.41 41.28 -19.73
CA TYR A 397 38.52 40.25 -19.19
C TYR A 397 37.09 40.72 -19.06
N TRP A 398 36.86 42.00 -18.67
CA TRP A 398 35.49 42.58 -18.69
C TRP A 398 34.92 42.67 -20.11
N ASN A 399 35.74 43.02 -21.11
CA ASN A 399 35.31 42.99 -22.50
C ASN A 399 34.95 41.58 -22.97
N ASN A 400 35.78 40.57 -22.63
CA ASN A 400 35.46 39.18 -22.97
C ASN A 400 34.20 38.69 -22.24
N CYS A 401 33.97 39.15 -20.99
CA CYS A 401 32.73 38.88 -20.26
C CYS A 401 31.50 39.32 -21.10
N LEU A 402 31.48 40.57 -21.59
CA LEU A 402 30.35 41.06 -22.40
C LEU A 402 30.29 40.41 -23.79
N ASN A 403 31.42 40.12 -24.41
CA ASN A 403 31.47 39.49 -25.75
C ASN A 403 30.89 38.07 -25.75
N TYR A 404 31.06 37.32 -24.68
CA TYR A 404 30.54 35.94 -24.54
C TYR A 404 29.21 35.89 -23.80
N ALA A 405 28.66 37.03 -23.30
CA ALA A 405 27.38 37.07 -22.64
C ALA A 405 26.23 36.66 -23.59
N ASN A 406 25.33 35.89 -23.08
CA ASN A 406 24.15 35.42 -23.81
C ASN A 406 22.91 35.37 -22.84
N VAL A 407 21.77 34.94 -23.34
CA VAL A 407 20.51 34.90 -22.59
C VAL A 407 20.54 34.03 -21.34
N TYR A 408 21.57 33.21 -21.18
CA TYR A 408 21.74 32.33 -20.01
C TYR A 408 22.76 32.87 -19.00
N THR A 409 23.46 33.97 -19.36
CA THR A 409 24.42 34.64 -18.45
C THR A 409 23.67 35.42 -17.41
N ASP A 410 23.99 35.22 -16.13
CA ASP A 410 23.36 35.92 -15.02
C ASP A 410 23.57 37.45 -15.16
N ASP A 411 22.48 38.20 -15.08
CA ASP A 411 22.45 39.66 -15.21
C ASP A 411 23.43 40.36 -14.25
N MET A 412 23.70 39.76 -13.09
CA MET A 412 24.65 40.26 -12.12
C MET A 412 26.04 40.47 -12.75
N PHE A 413 26.53 39.50 -13.54
CA PHE A 413 27.83 39.57 -14.16
C PHE A 413 27.85 40.58 -15.32
N ILE A 414 26.76 40.62 -16.12
CA ILE A 414 26.61 41.54 -17.22
C ILE A 414 26.62 42.99 -16.71
N ASN A 415 25.81 43.28 -15.69
CA ASN A 415 25.73 44.58 -15.11
C ASN A 415 27.05 45.06 -14.50
N GLU A 416 27.73 44.19 -13.72
CA GLU A 416 29.02 44.49 -13.13
C GLU A 416 30.06 44.80 -14.24
N ALA A 417 30.13 44.03 -15.33
CA ALA A 417 31.05 44.26 -16.43
C ALA A 417 30.77 45.60 -17.16
N SER A 418 29.48 45.87 -17.42
CA SER A 418 29.10 47.14 -18.07
C SER A 418 29.47 48.35 -17.19
N ASP A 419 29.17 48.34 -15.92
CA ASP A 419 29.51 49.42 -15.00
C ASP A 419 31.03 49.69 -14.93
N ARG A 420 31.84 48.62 -14.96
CA ARG A 420 33.30 48.70 -14.95
C ARG A 420 33.86 49.35 -16.22
N LEU A 421 33.32 48.99 -17.40
CA LEU A 421 33.77 49.53 -18.66
C LEU A 421 33.30 50.97 -18.85
N ASP A 422 32.09 51.32 -18.45
CA ASP A 422 31.57 52.69 -18.50
C ASP A 422 32.31 53.68 -17.62
N THR A 423 32.69 53.26 -16.39
CA THR A 423 33.45 54.07 -15.47
C THR A 423 34.85 54.38 -15.92
N GLN A 424 35.42 53.59 -16.84
CA GLN A 424 36.78 53.80 -17.39
C GLN A 424 36.76 54.45 -18.76
N GLY A 425 35.61 54.85 -19.31
CA GLY A 425 35.49 55.58 -20.57
C GLY A 425 35.85 54.77 -21.80
N VAL A 426 35.78 53.47 -21.72
CA VAL A 426 35.94 52.52 -22.83
C VAL A 426 34.56 52.17 -23.35
N ASN A 427 33.99 53.03 -24.21
CA ASN A 427 32.80 52.83 -25.04
C ASN A 427 33.16 52.98 -26.48
#